data_9f3d32b0a33af5901d1cc36c4be2661a
#
_entry.id   9f3d32b0a33af5901d1cc36c4be2661a
#
_cell.length_a   1.000
_cell.length_b   1.000
_cell.length_c   1.000
_cell.angle_alpha   90.00
_cell.angle_beta   90.00
_cell.angle_gamma   90.00
#
_symmetry.space_group_name_H-M   'P 1'
#
loop_
_entity.id
_entity.type
_entity.pdbx_description
1 polymer ?
#
loop_
_entity_poly.entity_id
_entity_poly.type
_entity_poly.pdbx_seq_one_letter_code
_entity_poly.pdbx_strand_id
1 'polypeptide(L)'
;MTTVVLDSPDYHVHINNQVLHIQHNSAPPRLLPLHAIERVVLGTGITLSTDLQLALAGAGKELVVIGRKHCVSLFNSHAAPNNVRIRQYQAVCEPARRAKLVRALLDARRAGQNRVLAKLGCVQLPALTHTQGHPMLQEAQLSHQYWRQWAVAFYHDGFKGRERQPPNDPINALLSLTATLEDQALAPALLAEGFDLAIGLHHATGYRRASLVLDVKEITRAELELWVITQWLAGTFTHAHFSSTAAGCRLTREGQQQFYPKWFAWQKKRRPALRRLARLCRYAMERA
;
A
#
# COMPACT_ATOMS: atom_id res chain seq x y z
N MET A 1 7.09 -15.30 -6.70
CA MET A 1 5.69 -15.23 -7.17
C MET A 1 5.59 -14.17 -8.25
N THR A 2 4.90 -14.46 -9.34
CA THR A 2 4.90 -13.67 -10.57
C THR A 2 3.52 -13.05 -10.80
N THR A 3 3.47 -11.78 -11.21
CA THR A 3 2.27 -11.17 -11.77
C THR A 3 2.21 -11.52 -13.27
N VAL A 4 1.12 -12.11 -13.69
CA VAL A 4 0.83 -12.40 -15.10
C VAL A 4 -0.01 -11.26 -15.64
N VAL A 5 0.43 -10.62 -16.71
CA VAL A 5 -0.31 -9.56 -17.39
C VAL A 5 -0.70 -10.06 -18.78
N LEU A 6 -1.99 -9.96 -19.09
CA LEU A 6 -2.59 -10.32 -20.36
C LEU A 6 -3.38 -9.09 -20.82
N ASP A 7 -2.88 -8.38 -21.81
CA ASP A 7 -3.36 -7.06 -22.23
C ASP A 7 -4.03 -7.03 -23.60
N SER A 8 -4.06 -8.17 -24.30
CA SER A 8 -4.68 -8.33 -25.62
C SER A 8 -5.78 -9.41 -25.60
N PRO A 9 -6.88 -9.24 -26.37
CA PRO A 9 -7.90 -10.25 -26.54
C PRO A 9 -7.40 -11.52 -27.25
N ASP A 10 -6.20 -11.49 -27.86
CA ASP A 10 -5.59 -12.64 -28.54
C ASP A 10 -5.01 -13.69 -27.57
N TYR A 11 -5.06 -13.42 -26.27
CA TYR A 11 -4.66 -14.40 -25.26
C TYR A 11 -5.77 -15.44 -25.02
N HIS A 12 -5.41 -16.70 -25.19
CA HIS A 12 -6.20 -17.86 -24.80
C HIS A 12 -5.60 -18.47 -23.54
N VAL A 13 -6.42 -18.57 -22.51
CA VAL A 13 -5.94 -18.98 -21.18
C VAL A 13 -6.82 -20.09 -20.64
N HIS A 14 -6.19 -21.18 -20.24
CA HIS A 14 -6.87 -22.29 -19.56
C HIS A 14 -5.99 -22.86 -18.45
N ILE A 15 -6.58 -23.66 -17.58
CA ILE A 15 -5.86 -24.33 -16.51
C ILE A 15 -5.94 -25.85 -16.72
N ASN A 16 -4.80 -26.51 -16.49
CA ASN A 16 -4.73 -27.96 -16.45
C ASN A 16 -3.71 -28.36 -15.37
N ASN A 17 -4.10 -29.31 -14.49
CA ASN A 17 -3.24 -29.83 -13.41
C ASN A 17 -2.49 -28.76 -12.61
N GLN A 18 -3.20 -27.72 -12.16
CA GLN A 18 -2.61 -26.57 -11.40
C GLN A 18 -1.55 -25.79 -12.18
N VAL A 19 -1.52 -25.89 -13.50
CA VAL A 19 -0.66 -25.12 -14.39
C VAL A 19 -1.51 -24.22 -15.27
N LEU A 20 -1.21 -22.94 -15.27
CA LEU A 20 -1.80 -21.94 -16.15
C LEU A 20 -1.13 -22.03 -17.53
N HIS A 21 -1.91 -22.37 -18.54
CA HIS A 21 -1.51 -22.38 -19.94
C HIS A 21 -1.92 -21.07 -20.59
N ILE A 22 -0.95 -20.34 -21.13
CA ILE A 22 -1.15 -19.06 -21.78
C ILE A 22 -0.68 -19.22 -23.22
N GLN A 23 -1.60 -19.02 -24.16
CA GLN A 23 -1.33 -19.02 -25.59
C GLN A 23 -1.61 -17.63 -26.15
N HIS A 24 -0.82 -17.19 -27.09
CA HIS A 24 -1.01 -15.97 -27.85
C HIS A 24 -0.75 -16.25 -29.32
N ASN A 25 -1.51 -15.62 -30.22
CA ASN A 25 -1.42 -15.92 -31.66
C ASN A 25 -0.03 -15.66 -32.26
N SER A 26 0.76 -14.76 -31.67
CA SER A 26 2.09 -14.36 -32.16
C SER A 26 3.26 -14.69 -31.24
N ALA A 27 3.06 -15.49 -30.19
CA ALA A 27 4.09 -15.80 -29.20
C ALA A 27 4.07 -17.29 -28.79
N PRO A 28 5.22 -17.88 -28.40
CA PRO A 28 5.25 -19.26 -27.94
C PRO A 28 4.40 -19.44 -26.67
N PRO A 29 3.78 -20.63 -26.48
CA PRO A 29 2.99 -20.94 -25.31
C PRO A 29 3.81 -20.81 -24.02
N ARG A 30 3.18 -20.30 -22.97
CA ARG A 30 3.79 -20.18 -21.64
C ARG A 30 3.03 -21.03 -20.65
N LEU A 31 3.78 -21.78 -19.84
CA LEU A 31 3.26 -22.65 -18.79
C LEU A 31 3.71 -22.10 -17.44
N LEU A 32 2.78 -21.80 -16.56
CA LEU A 32 3.08 -21.25 -15.24
C LEU A 32 2.36 -22.03 -14.15
N PRO A 33 3.07 -22.70 -13.24
CA PRO A 33 2.46 -23.35 -12.09
C PRO A 33 1.70 -22.34 -11.22
N LEU A 34 0.50 -22.71 -10.78
CA LEU A 34 -0.38 -21.80 -10.02
C LEU A 34 0.28 -21.30 -8.73
N HIS A 35 1.09 -22.12 -8.07
CA HIS A 35 1.83 -21.71 -6.87
C HIS A 35 2.87 -20.61 -7.13
N ALA A 36 3.39 -20.50 -8.38
CA ALA A 36 4.34 -19.46 -8.76
C ALA A 36 3.67 -18.12 -9.11
N ILE A 37 2.34 -18.14 -9.36
CA ILE A 37 1.54 -16.97 -9.69
C ILE A 37 1.08 -16.32 -8.39
N GLU A 38 1.09 -15.02 -8.36
CA GLU A 38 0.52 -14.21 -7.28
C GLU A 38 -0.78 -13.55 -7.73
N ARG A 39 -0.77 -13.02 -8.94
CA ARG A 39 -1.82 -12.20 -9.49
C ARG A 39 -1.90 -12.41 -11.00
N VAL A 40 -3.12 -12.42 -11.52
CA VAL A 40 -3.40 -12.34 -12.96
C VAL A 40 -4.08 -11.00 -13.24
N VAL A 41 -3.53 -10.23 -14.15
CA VAL A 41 -4.05 -8.93 -14.58
C VAL A 41 -4.52 -9.07 -16.03
N LEU A 42 -5.77 -8.74 -16.26
CA LEU A 42 -6.41 -8.84 -17.56
C LEU A 42 -6.74 -7.47 -18.13
N GLY A 43 -6.50 -7.28 -19.40
CA GLY A 43 -7.11 -6.23 -20.21
C GLY A 43 -8.56 -6.56 -20.57
N THR A 44 -9.19 -5.68 -21.34
CA THR A 44 -10.56 -5.87 -21.85
C THR A 44 -10.58 -6.87 -23.02
N GLY A 45 -11.70 -7.59 -23.17
CA GLY A 45 -11.92 -8.50 -24.31
C GLY A 45 -11.36 -9.92 -24.14
N ILE A 46 -10.75 -10.23 -22.99
CA ILE A 46 -10.22 -11.57 -22.70
C ILE A 46 -11.34 -12.44 -22.12
N THR A 47 -11.49 -13.64 -22.65
CA THR A 47 -12.45 -14.64 -22.15
C THR A 47 -11.77 -15.63 -21.21
N LEU A 48 -12.35 -15.85 -20.05
CA LEU A 48 -11.90 -16.85 -19.07
C LEU A 48 -12.98 -17.92 -18.85
N SER A 49 -12.56 -19.16 -18.74
CA SER A 49 -13.46 -20.23 -18.30
C SER A 49 -13.77 -20.11 -16.80
N THR A 50 -14.93 -20.60 -16.40
CA THR A 50 -15.31 -20.71 -14.99
C THR A 50 -14.35 -21.60 -14.19
N ASP A 51 -13.81 -22.67 -14.79
CA ASP A 51 -12.83 -23.55 -14.15
C ASP A 51 -11.54 -22.80 -13.79
N LEU A 52 -11.07 -21.93 -14.68
CA LEU A 52 -9.91 -21.09 -14.41
C LEU A 52 -10.19 -20.11 -13.27
N GLN A 53 -11.37 -19.48 -13.26
CA GLN A 53 -11.76 -18.57 -12.19
C GLN A 53 -11.85 -19.28 -10.84
N LEU A 54 -12.45 -20.48 -10.79
CA LEU A 54 -12.54 -21.30 -9.59
C LEU A 54 -11.16 -21.75 -9.10
N ALA A 55 -10.27 -22.15 -10.00
CA ALA A 55 -8.91 -22.55 -9.65
C ALA A 55 -8.08 -21.39 -9.09
N LEU A 56 -8.16 -20.20 -9.69
CA LEU A 56 -7.51 -18.99 -9.17
C LEU A 56 -8.07 -18.62 -7.78
N ALA A 57 -9.38 -18.62 -7.63
CA ALA A 57 -10.04 -18.33 -6.37
C ALA A 57 -9.67 -19.36 -5.28
N GLY A 58 -9.73 -20.65 -5.58
CA GLY A 58 -9.38 -21.74 -4.66
C GLY A 58 -7.90 -21.70 -4.23
N ALA A 59 -7.02 -21.25 -5.11
CA ALA A 59 -5.61 -21.04 -4.81
C ALA A 59 -5.31 -19.68 -4.14
N GLY A 60 -6.34 -18.88 -3.83
CA GLY A 60 -6.19 -17.56 -3.22
C GLY A 60 -5.41 -16.56 -4.10
N LYS A 61 -5.54 -16.67 -5.43
CA LYS A 61 -4.88 -15.78 -6.38
C LYS A 61 -5.78 -14.61 -6.72
N GLU A 62 -5.18 -13.44 -6.81
CA GLU A 62 -5.89 -12.23 -7.20
C GLU A 62 -6.09 -12.21 -8.73
N LEU A 63 -7.32 -11.93 -9.14
CA LEU A 63 -7.67 -11.65 -10.53
C LEU A 63 -8.04 -10.16 -10.62
N VAL A 64 -7.33 -9.41 -11.44
CA VAL A 64 -7.55 -7.97 -11.65
C VAL A 64 -7.97 -7.77 -13.10
N VAL A 65 -9.05 -7.04 -13.32
CA VAL A 65 -9.48 -6.64 -14.66
C VAL A 65 -9.32 -5.13 -14.79
N ILE A 66 -8.55 -4.70 -15.79
CA ILE A 66 -8.28 -3.28 -16.05
C ILE A 66 -9.05 -2.86 -17.30
N GLY A 67 -10.05 -2.02 -17.11
CA GLY A 67 -10.77 -1.35 -18.19
C GLY A 67 -10.32 0.12 -18.36
N ARG A 68 -10.87 0.78 -19.37
CA ARG A 68 -10.51 2.19 -19.66
C ARG A 68 -10.86 3.16 -18.53
N LYS A 69 -11.95 2.94 -17.82
CA LYS A 69 -12.46 3.82 -16.76
C LYS A 69 -12.47 3.17 -15.38
N HIS A 70 -12.43 1.85 -15.33
CA HIS A 70 -12.58 1.09 -14.09
C HIS A 70 -11.53 0.00 -14.00
N CYS A 71 -11.08 -0.28 -12.78
CA CYS A 71 -10.27 -1.43 -12.43
C CYS A 71 -11.05 -2.23 -11.38
N VAL A 72 -11.19 -3.53 -11.60
CA VAL A 72 -11.91 -4.42 -10.68
C VAL A 72 -10.94 -5.51 -10.23
N SER A 73 -10.81 -5.68 -8.92
CA SER A 73 -10.10 -6.82 -8.33
C SER A 73 -11.10 -7.83 -7.81
N LEU A 74 -10.97 -9.06 -8.26
CA LEU A 74 -11.78 -10.19 -7.83
C LEU A 74 -10.97 -11.01 -6.83
N PHE A 75 -11.46 -11.08 -5.60
CA PHE A 75 -10.87 -11.90 -4.54
C PHE A 75 -11.80 -13.05 -4.17
N ASN A 76 -11.25 -14.13 -3.68
CA ASN A 76 -12.06 -15.14 -3.04
C ASN A 76 -12.58 -14.61 -1.69
N SER A 77 -13.81 -14.14 -1.68
CA SER A 77 -14.47 -13.65 -0.47
C SER A 77 -14.95 -14.77 0.46
N HIS A 78 -14.89 -16.01 0.01
CA HIS A 78 -15.28 -17.20 0.77
C HIS A 78 -14.08 -17.90 1.44
N ALA A 79 -13.11 -17.10 1.91
CA ALA A 79 -12.16 -17.60 2.88
C ALA A 79 -12.92 -18.27 4.04
N ALA A 80 -12.28 -19.24 4.71
CA ALA A 80 -12.88 -19.95 5.83
C ALA A 80 -13.64 -19.01 6.77
N PRO A 81 -14.79 -19.41 7.33
CA PRO A 81 -15.56 -18.58 8.24
C PRO A 81 -14.64 -17.95 9.28
N ASN A 82 -14.60 -16.65 9.32
CA ASN A 82 -13.82 -15.93 10.31
C ASN A 82 -14.67 -14.87 10.98
N ASN A 83 -14.39 -14.60 12.25
CA ASN A 83 -15.07 -13.59 13.04
C ASN A 83 -14.34 -12.24 13.06
N VAL A 84 -13.34 -12.06 12.22
CA VAL A 84 -12.47 -10.86 12.21
C VAL A 84 -13.28 -9.60 11.99
N ARG A 85 -14.24 -9.61 11.06
CA ARG A 85 -15.14 -8.46 10.83
C ARG A 85 -15.97 -8.13 12.06
N ILE A 86 -16.51 -9.14 12.74
CA ILE A 86 -17.28 -8.94 13.97
C ILE A 86 -16.39 -8.29 15.03
N ARG A 87 -15.19 -8.80 15.23
CA ARG A 87 -14.22 -8.25 16.17
C ARG A 87 -13.80 -6.83 15.78
N GLN A 88 -13.62 -6.57 14.50
CA GLN A 88 -13.32 -5.23 13.99
C GLN A 88 -14.46 -4.25 14.29
N TYR A 89 -15.71 -4.61 14.02
CA TYR A 89 -16.87 -3.77 14.37
C TYR A 89 -16.95 -3.52 15.87
N GLN A 90 -16.79 -4.55 16.70
CA GLN A 90 -16.76 -4.41 18.16
C GLN A 90 -15.65 -3.44 18.59
N ALA A 91 -14.42 -3.60 18.04
CA ALA A 91 -13.31 -2.72 18.38
C ALA A 91 -13.53 -1.26 18.01
N VAL A 92 -14.30 -0.98 16.95
CA VAL A 92 -14.64 0.39 16.53
C VAL A 92 -15.79 0.96 17.37
N CYS A 93 -16.78 0.13 17.73
CA CYS A 93 -17.95 0.55 18.49
C CYS A 93 -17.68 0.73 19.99
N GLU A 94 -16.67 0.05 20.54
CA GLU A 94 -16.28 0.14 21.95
C GLU A 94 -15.22 1.24 22.15
N PRO A 95 -15.56 2.41 22.75
CA PRO A 95 -14.65 3.55 22.82
C PRO A 95 -13.30 3.25 23.48
N ALA A 96 -13.29 2.48 24.58
CA ALA A 96 -12.08 2.14 25.32
C ALA A 96 -11.14 1.25 24.48
N ARG A 97 -11.70 0.26 23.80
CA ARG A 97 -11.00 -0.66 22.91
C ARG A 97 -10.42 0.05 21.70
N ARG A 98 -11.24 0.88 21.06
CA ARG A 98 -10.82 1.73 19.95
C ARG A 98 -9.65 2.64 20.37
N ALA A 99 -9.78 3.32 21.51
CA ALA A 99 -8.75 4.22 22.02
C ALA A 99 -7.42 3.50 22.29
N LYS A 100 -7.44 2.27 22.80
CA LYS A 100 -6.26 1.43 23.02
C LYS A 100 -5.56 1.10 21.70
N LEU A 101 -6.32 0.68 20.68
CA LEU A 101 -5.78 0.33 19.35
C LEU A 101 -5.23 1.56 18.63
N VAL A 102 -5.94 2.69 18.68
CA VAL A 102 -5.48 3.96 18.08
C VAL A 102 -4.18 4.43 18.75
N ARG A 103 -4.07 4.35 20.07
CA ARG A 103 -2.81 4.67 20.78
C ARG A 103 -1.64 3.83 20.30
N ALA A 104 -1.82 2.50 20.23
CA ALA A 104 -0.78 1.61 19.72
C ALA A 104 -0.35 1.95 18.28
N LEU A 105 -1.30 2.32 17.43
CA LEU A 105 -1.03 2.76 16.07
C LEU A 105 -0.22 4.07 16.02
N LEU A 106 -0.60 5.07 16.82
CA LEU A 106 0.09 6.35 16.89
C LEU A 106 1.50 6.22 17.51
N ASP A 107 1.68 5.34 18.51
CA ASP A 107 2.99 5.04 19.08
C ASP A 107 3.91 4.35 18.04
N ALA A 108 3.39 3.38 17.29
CA ALA A 108 4.14 2.73 16.21
C ALA A 108 4.54 3.73 15.10
N ARG A 109 3.63 4.64 14.72
CA ARG A 109 3.90 5.72 13.77
C ARG A 109 5.01 6.63 14.29
N ARG A 110 4.91 7.14 15.53
CA ARG A 110 5.91 8.01 16.14
C ARG A 110 7.28 7.33 16.21
N ALA A 111 7.33 6.07 16.65
CA ALA A 111 8.58 5.30 16.66
C ALA A 111 9.19 5.18 15.26
N GLY A 112 8.35 4.99 14.23
CA GLY A 112 8.76 5.02 12.84
C GLY A 112 9.33 6.37 12.42
N GLN A 113 8.62 7.46 12.71
CA GLN A 113 9.05 8.82 12.41
C GLN A 113 10.41 9.15 13.08
N ASN A 114 10.63 8.72 14.32
CA ASN A 114 11.90 8.90 15.01
C ASN A 114 13.06 8.15 14.32
N ARG A 115 12.82 6.96 13.74
CA ARG A 115 13.83 6.28 12.93
C ARG A 115 14.19 7.09 11.67
N VAL A 116 13.20 7.73 11.05
CA VAL A 116 13.42 8.60 9.88
C VAL A 116 14.23 9.84 10.30
N LEU A 117 13.84 10.50 11.38
CA LEU A 117 14.55 11.68 11.90
C LEU A 117 15.99 11.35 12.30
N ALA A 118 16.22 10.20 12.93
CA ALA A 118 17.58 9.73 13.23
C ALA A 118 18.42 9.55 11.96
N LYS A 119 17.83 9.03 10.87
CA LYS A 119 18.51 8.91 9.56
C LYS A 119 18.88 10.28 8.97
N LEU A 120 18.08 11.32 9.24
CA LEU A 120 18.30 12.69 8.80
C LEU A 120 19.20 13.51 9.76
N GLY A 121 19.63 12.94 10.88
CA GLY A 121 20.36 13.67 11.93
C GLY A 121 19.52 14.73 12.65
N CYS A 122 18.20 14.56 12.65
CA CYS A 122 17.23 15.51 13.22
C CYS A 122 16.82 15.14 14.65
N VAL A 123 16.22 16.12 15.37
CA VAL A 123 15.72 15.92 16.73
C VAL A 123 14.51 14.98 16.74
N GLN A 124 14.51 14.04 17.67
CA GLN A 124 13.41 13.09 17.82
C GLN A 124 12.14 13.76 18.37
N LEU A 125 10.98 13.23 17.96
CA LEU A 125 9.69 13.63 18.49
C LEU A 125 9.51 13.15 19.93
N PRO A 126 8.88 13.95 20.80
CA PRO A 126 8.61 13.55 22.18
C PRO A 126 7.65 12.37 22.26
N ALA A 127 7.59 11.72 23.43
CA ALA A 127 6.58 10.71 23.70
C ALA A 127 5.16 11.30 23.67
N LEU A 128 4.19 10.48 23.23
CA LEU A 128 2.78 10.86 23.33
C LEU A 128 2.37 10.88 24.81
N THR A 129 1.77 11.98 25.25
CA THR A 129 1.17 12.06 26.58
C THR A 129 -0.26 11.57 26.47
N HIS A 130 -0.50 10.33 26.90
CA HIS A 130 -1.83 9.68 26.80
C HIS A 130 -2.88 10.24 27.76
N THR A 131 -2.51 11.21 28.59
CA THR A 131 -3.36 11.80 29.64
C THR A 131 -4.02 13.11 29.24
N GLN A 132 -3.57 13.78 28.19
CA GLN A 132 -4.07 15.11 27.82
C GLN A 132 -4.35 15.22 26.30
N GLY A 133 -5.56 15.63 25.94
CA GLY A 133 -5.96 16.03 24.61
C GLY A 133 -6.53 14.91 23.73
N HIS A 134 -7.22 15.33 22.68
CA HIS A 134 -7.80 14.43 21.67
C HIS A 134 -6.70 13.82 20.80
N PRO A 135 -6.68 12.49 20.53
CA PRO A 135 -5.63 11.82 19.77
C PRO A 135 -5.31 12.45 18.42
N MET A 136 -6.32 12.97 17.72
CA MET A 136 -6.12 13.66 16.43
C MET A 136 -5.32 14.98 16.56
N LEU A 137 -5.50 15.71 17.67
CA LEU A 137 -4.75 16.96 17.89
C LEU A 137 -3.28 16.66 18.17
N GLN A 138 -3.00 15.65 18.99
CA GLN A 138 -1.62 15.22 19.27
C GLN A 138 -0.94 14.71 17.99
N GLU A 139 -1.64 13.93 17.17
CA GLU A 139 -1.15 13.49 15.86
C GLU A 139 -0.81 14.67 14.95
N ALA A 140 -1.71 15.65 14.86
CA ALA A 140 -1.49 16.84 14.03
C ALA A 140 -0.25 17.63 14.47
N GLN A 141 -0.06 17.83 15.78
CA GLN A 141 1.09 18.51 16.35
C GLN A 141 2.40 17.78 16.05
N LEU A 142 2.45 16.46 16.27
CA LEU A 142 3.62 15.64 15.96
C LEU A 142 3.92 15.63 14.46
N SER A 143 2.89 15.54 13.63
CA SER A 143 3.05 15.61 12.17
C SER A 143 3.63 16.95 11.74
N HIS A 144 3.16 18.07 12.32
CA HIS A 144 3.69 19.38 12.02
C HIS A 144 5.18 19.50 12.40
N GLN A 145 5.57 19.07 13.60
CA GLN A 145 6.96 19.05 14.03
C GLN A 145 7.83 18.17 13.15
N TYR A 146 7.33 16.99 12.78
CA TYR A 146 8.01 16.04 11.90
C TYR A 146 8.32 16.66 10.54
N TRP A 147 7.31 17.21 9.86
CA TRP A 147 7.49 17.77 8.53
C TRP A 147 8.28 19.08 8.50
N ARG A 148 8.29 19.83 9.60
CA ARG A 148 9.21 20.98 9.75
C ARG A 148 10.67 20.55 9.70
N GLN A 149 11.03 19.45 10.35
CA GLN A 149 12.41 18.93 10.31
C GLN A 149 12.80 18.44 8.91
N TRP A 150 11.86 17.83 8.18
CA TRP A 150 12.06 17.50 6.77
C TRP A 150 12.28 18.76 5.92
N ALA A 151 11.50 19.82 6.13
CA ALA A 151 11.64 21.06 5.39
C ALA A 151 13.03 21.70 5.61
N VAL A 152 13.61 21.57 6.80
CA VAL A 152 14.99 21.99 7.05
C VAL A 152 16.00 21.08 6.35
N ALA A 153 15.84 19.75 6.45
CA ALA A 153 16.76 18.78 5.87
C ALA A 153 16.80 18.83 4.33
N PHE A 154 15.67 19.12 3.68
CA PHE A 154 15.53 19.15 2.21
C PHE A 154 15.20 20.54 1.67
N TYR A 155 15.62 21.59 2.38
CA TYR A 155 15.37 22.97 1.97
C TYR A 155 15.93 23.28 0.58
N HIS A 156 17.16 22.85 0.31
CA HIS A 156 17.84 23.05 -0.98
C HIS A 156 17.23 22.22 -2.11
N ASP A 157 16.46 21.19 -1.80
CA ASP A 157 15.72 20.37 -2.76
C ASP A 157 14.31 20.91 -3.03
N GLY A 158 13.97 22.08 -2.48
CA GLY A 158 12.69 22.75 -2.70
C GLY A 158 11.52 22.19 -1.86
N PHE A 159 11.79 21.28 -0.90
CA PHE A 159 10.76 20.74 -0.03
C PHE A 159 10.44 21.75 1.11
N LYS A 160 9.23 22.31 1.07
CA LYS A 160 8.76 23.29 2.05
C LYS A 160 7.88 22.69 3.16
N GLY A 161 7.52 21.44 3.02
CA GLY A 161 6.61 20.72 3.90
C GLY A 161 5.82 19.66 3.15
N ARG A 162 4.98 18.90 3.86
CA ARG A 162 4.21 17.82 3.25
C ARG A 162 2.97 18.35 2.50
N GLU A 163 3.02 18.29 1.19
CA GLU A 163 1.91 18.61 0.28
C GLU A 163 1.45 17.35 -0.45
N ARG A 164 0.15 17.09 -0.46
CA ARG A 164 -0.38 15.82 -0.98
C ARG A 164 -1.05 15.95 -2.33
N GLN A 165 -1.82 17.00 -2.55
CA GLN A 165 -2.68 17.16 -3.73
C GLN A 165 -2.82 18.64 -4.11
N PRO A 166 -2.21 19.02 -5.21
CA PRO A 166 -1.16 18.30 -5.93
C PRO A 166 0.19 18.35 -5.17
N PRO A 167 1.09 17.38 -5.34
CA PRO A 167 2.47 17.54 -4.87
C PRO A 167 3.18 18.60 -5.73
N ASN A 168 3.86 19.56 -5.12
CA ASN A 168 4.46 20.68 -5.84
C ASN A 168 5.98 20.54 -6.04
N ASP A 169 6.59 19.53 -5.42
CA ASP A 169 8.02 19.23 -5.54
C ASP A 169 8.28 17.73 -5.73
N PRO A 170 9.48 17.34 -6.19
CA PRO A 170 9.85 15.96 -6.45
C PRO A 170 9.73 15.03 -5.23
N ILE A 171 10.12 15.48 -4.04
CA ILE A 171 10.07 14.67 -2.81
C ILE A 171 8.62 14.40 -2.43
N ASN A 172 7.75 15.41 -2.47
CA ASN A 172 6.31 15.24 -2.26
C ASN A 172 5.68 14.31 -3.30
N ALA A 173 6.13 14.37 -4.57
CA ALA A 173 5.68 13.46 -5.62
C ALA A 173 6.06 12.00 -5.31
N LEU A 174 7.31 11.72 -4.91
CA LEU A 174 7.74 10.39 -4.49
C LEU A 174 6.98 9.88 -3.27
N LEU A 175 6.84 10.71 -2.24
CA LEU A 175 6.10 10.37 -1.02
C LEU A 175 4.62 10.03 -1.32
N SER A 176 3.99 10.76 -2.25
CA SER A 176 2.59 10.52 -2.64
C SER A 176 2.45 9.25 -3.47
N LEU A 177 3.35 9.04 -4.44
CA LEU A 177 3.35 7.85 -5.29
C LEU A 177 3.61 6.57 -4.47
N THR A 178 4.64 6.58 -3.62
CA THR A 178 4.96 5.42 -2.77
C THR A 178 3.82 5.10 -1.80
N ALA A 179 3.17 6.11 -1.21
CA ALA A 179 2.02 5.91 -0.34
C ALA A 179 0.83 5.28 -1.08
N THR A 180 0.56 5.69 -2.32
CA THR A 180 -0.51 5.11 -3.16
C THR A 180 -0.21 3.65 -3.53
N LEU A 181 1.04 3.35 -3.89
CA LEU A 181 1.45 1.99 -4.22
C LEU A 181 1.46 1.06 -2.99
N GLU A 182 1.72 1.60 -1.80
CA GLU A 182 1.62 0.84 -0.55
C GLU A 182 0.18 0.47 -0.23
N ASP A 183 -0.79 1.36 -0.47
CA ASP A 183 -2.21 1.05 -0.30
C ASP A 183 -2.62 -0.17 -1.13
N GLN A 184 -2.12 -0.26 -2.36
CA GLN A 184 -2.36 -1.40 -3.24
C GLN A 184 -1.70 -2.70 -2.76
N ALA A 185 -0.63 -2.63 -1.96
CA ALA A 185 0.03 -3.78 -1.39
C ALA A 185 -0.60 -4.24 -0.06
N LEU A 186 -1.04 -3.29 0.76
CA LEU A 186 -1.67 -3.55 2.06
C LEU A 186 -3.10 -4.08 1.92
N ALA A 187 -3.89 -3.54 1.00
CA ALA A 187 -5.29 -3.91 0.84
C ALA A 187 -5.49 -5.42 0.64
N PRO A 188 -4.79 -6.12 -0.28
CA PRO A 188 -4.91 -7.56 -0.42
C PRO A 188 -4.48 -8.35 0.83
N ALA A 189 -3.45 -7.87 1.54
CA ALA A 189 -2.98 -8.54 2.75
C ALA A 189 -4.01 -8.48 3.88
N LEU A 190 -4.69 -7.34 4.05
CA LEU A 190 -5.76 -7.16 5.03
C LEU A 190 -7.03 -7.93 4.66
N LEU A 191 -7.41 -7.92 3.38
CA LEU A 191 -8.54 -8.72 2.89
C LEU A 191 -8.33 -10.22 3.12
N ALA A 192 -7.09 -10.72 2.90
CA ALA A 192 -6.75 -12.12 3.13
C ALA A 192 -6.89 -12.54 4.60
N GLU A 193 -6.76 -11.60 5.55
CA GLU A 193 -7.01 -11.83 6.98
C GLU A 193 -8.49 -11.64 7.37
N GLY A 194 -9.36 -11.27 6.42
CA GLY A 194 -10.81 -11.17 6.61
C GLY A 194 -11.33 -9.82 7.07
N PHE A 195 -10.53 -8.76 7.00
CA PHE A 195 -10.94 -7.42 7.38
C PHE A 195 -11.90 -6.77 6.39
N ASP A 196 -12.73 -5.85 6.89
CA ASP A 196 -13.45 -4.86 6.11
C ASP A 196 -12.59 -3.60 5.97
N LEU A 197 -12.15 -3.30 4.75
CA LEU A 197 -11.24 -2.16 4.50
C LEU A 197 -11.89 -0.80 4.72
N ALA A 198 -13.21 -0.69 4.63
CA ALA A 198 -13.93 0.57 4.83
C ALA A 198 -13.91 1.02 6.29
N ILE A 199 -13.80 0.07 7.22
CA ILE A 199 -13.90 0.31 8.67
C ILE A 199 -12.51 0.56 9.26
N GLY A 200 -12.16 1.83 9.45
CA GLY A 200 -10.94 2.26 10.13
C GLY A 200 -11.12 2.44 11.63
N LEU A 201 -10.01 2.45 12.35
CA LEU A 201 -9.94 2.74 13.79
C LEU A 201 -9.79 4.24 14.05
N HIS A 202 -8.85 4.86 13.36
CA HIS A 202 -8.48 6.26 13.49
C HIS A 202 -9.10 7.12 12.39
N HIS A 203 -8.96 6.70 11.13
CA HIS A 203 -9.59 7.38 10.02
C HIS A 203 -11.09 7.08 9.97
N ALA A 204 -11.89 8.15 9.82
CA ALA A 204 -13.34 8.02 9.66
C ALA A 204 -13.71 7.22 8.41
N THR A 205 -14.77 6.44 8.50
CA THR A 205 -15.37 5.77 7.36
C THR A 205 -15.86 6.80 6.35
N GLY A 206 -15.63 6.58 5.08
CA GLY A 206 -16.06 7.47 4.01
C GLY A 206 -16.36 6.72 2.72
N TYR A 207 -17.15 7.33 1.85
CA TYR A 207 -17.51 6.75 0.57
C TYR A 207 -16.25 6.43 -0.26
N ARG A 208 -16.15 5.19 -0.75
CA ARG A 208 -14.99 4.67 -1.52
C ARG A 208 -13.63 4.80 -0.83
N ARG A 209 -13.60 4.86 0.48
CA ARG A 209 -12.36 5.03 1.26
C ARG A 209 -12.01 3.75 2.00
N ALA A 210 -10.82 3.23 1.76
CA ALA A 210 -10.26 2.10 2.50
C ALA A 210 -9.61 2.59 3.81
N SER A 211 -10.42 3.00 4.78
CA SER A 211 -9.97 3.67 6.01
C SER A 211 -9.02 2.81 6.84
N LEU A 212 -9.23 1.48 6.89
CA LEU A 212 -8.30 0.57 7.58
C LEU A 212 -6.92 0.52 6.91
N VAL A 213 -6.87 0.56 5.58
CA VAL A 213 -5.58 0.59 4.86
C VAL A 213 -4.80 1.84 5.23
N LEU A 214 -5.47 2.99 5.34
CA LEU A 214 -4.84 4.23 5.76
C LEU A 214 -4.30 4.14 7.19
N ASP A 215 -5.05 3.52 8.11
CA ASP A 215 -4.61 3.30 9.49
C ASP A 215 -3.37 2.41 9.55
N VAL A 216 -3.40 1.25 8.89
CA VAL A 216 -2.28 0.30 8.91
C VAL A 216 -1.06 0.85 8.18
N LYS A 217 -1.26 1.66 7.13
CA LYS A 217 -0.17 2.33 6.42
C LYS A 217 0.63 3.27 7.34
N GLU A 218 0.03 3.87 8.34
CA GLU A 218 0.78 4.73 9.28
C GLU A 218 1.89 3.96 10.02
N ILE A 219 1.74 2.64 10.21
CA ILE A 219 2.77 1.76 10.79
C ILE A 219 3.95 1.57 9.81
N THR A 220 3.64 1.38 8.52
CA THR A 220 4.67 1.11 7.49
C THR A 220 5.26 2.37 6.87
N ARG A 221 4.67 3.52 7.14
CA ARG A 221 4.98 4.79 6.49
C ARG A 221 6.44 5.19 6.60
N ALA A 222 7.06 4.99 7.77
CA ALA A 222 8.47 5.27 7.97
C ALA A 222 9.40 4.50 7.04
N GLU A 223 9.02 3.28 6.65
CA GLU A 223 9.81 2.48 5.70
C GLU A 223 9.73 3.08 4.29
N LEU A 224 8.57 3.62 3.88
CA LEU A 224 8.39 4.32 2.60
C LEU A 224 9.23 5.59 2.58
N GLU A 225 9.17 6.36 3.65
CA GLU A 225 9.90 7.60 3.81
C GLU A 225 11.41 7.36 3.81
N LEU A 226 11.90 6.34 4.52
CA LEU A 226 13.31 5.92 4.48
C LEU A 226 13.74 5.46 3.08
N TRP A 227 12.88 4.76 2.35
CA TRP A 227 13.17 4.38 0.97
C TRP A 227 13.30 5.62 0.08
N VAL A 228 12.38 6.58 0.17
CA VAL A 228 12.43 7.84 -0.58
C VAL A 228 13.72 8.60 -0.27
N ILE A 229 14.03 8.80 1.02
CA ILE A 229 15.27 9.46 1.46
C ILE A 229 16.50 8.75 0.90
N THR A 230 16.55 7.43 1.01
CA THR A 230 17.70 6.66 0.56
C THR A 230 17.91 6.80 -0.95
N GLN A 231 16.83 6.76 -1.73
CA GLN A 231 16.93 6.92 -3.19
C GLN A 231 17.30 8.36 -3.58
N TRP A 232 16.78 9.35 -2.86
CA TRP A 232 17.07 10.76 -3.12
C TRP A 232 18.52 11.11 -2.80
N LEU A 233 18.98 10.80 -1.59
CA LEU A 233 20.35 11.07 -1.15
C LEU A 233 21.42 10.30 -1.94
N ALA A 234 21.07 9.13 -2.49
CA ALA A 234 21.94 8.39 -3.39
C ALA A 234 21.98 8.96 -4.82
N GLY A 235 21.27 10.05 -5.10
CA GLY A 235 21.17 10.63 -6.45
C GLY A 235 20.44 9.72 -7.47
N THR A 236 19.75 8.68 -6.98
CA THR A 236 18.94 7.81 -7.86
C THR A 236 17.83 8.61 -8.52
N PHE A 237 17.18 9.47 -7.77
CA PHE A 237 16.23 10.45 -8.29
C PHE A 237 16.77 11.85 -8.07
N THR A 238 16.67 12.67 -9.11
CA THR A 238 17.06 14.08 -9.12
C THR A 238 15.93 14.90 -9.72
N HIS A 239 16.01 16.20 -9.66
CA HIS A 239 15.01 17.10 -10.27
C HIS A 239 14.76 16.81 -11.76
N ALA A 240 15.78 16.34 -12.50
CA ALA A 240 15.65 16.00 -13.92
C ALA A 240 14.66 14.87 -14.22
N HIS A 241 14.36 14.02 -13.22
CA HIS A 241 13.39 12.93 -13.36
C HIS A 241 11.94 13.37 -13.15
N PHE A 242 11.70 14.67 -12.96
CA PHE A 242 10.37 15.21 -12.69
C PHE A 242 10.02 16.34 -13.61
N SER A 243 8.72 16.52 -13.85
CA SER A 243 8.14 17.67 -14.52
C SER A 243 7.06 18.29 -13.63
N SER A 244 7.06 19.61 -13.55
CA SER A 244 6.06 20.38 -12.79
C SER A 244 5.12 21.08 -13.75
N THR A 245 3.82 20.94 -13.52
CA THR A 245 2.75 21.60 -14.29
C THR A 245 1.75 22.19 -13.30
N ALA A 246 0.73 22.88 -13.78
CA ALA A 246 -0.39 23.34 -12.94
C ALA A 246 -1.11 22.19 -12.23
N ALA A 247 -0.99 20.94 -12.73
CA ALA A 247 -1.55 19.74 -12.13
C ALA A 247 -0.60 19.07 -11.10
N GLY A 248 0.53 19.72 -10.76
CA GLY A 248 1.52 19.28 -9.80
C GLY A 248 2.78 18.67 -10.42
N CYS A 249 3.68 18.25 -9.54
CA CYS A 249 4.95 17.60 -9.87
C CYS A 249 4.76 16.09 -10.08
N ARG A 250 5.30 15.54 -11.17
CA ARG A 250 5.17 14.12 -11.54
C ARG A 250 6.47 13.60 -12.14
N LEU A 251 6.67 12.28 -12.05
CA LEU A 251 7.79 11.63 -12.74
C LEU A 251 7.65 11.78 -14.26
N THR A 252 8.75 12.14 -14.93
CA THR A 252 8.90 12.02 -16.37
C THR A 252 8.86 10.56 -16.81
N ARG A 253 8.86 10.29 -18.12
CA ARG A 253 8.94 8.93 -18.66
C ARG A 253 10.22 8.22 -18.19
N GLU A 254 11.34 8.89 -18.23
CA GLU A 254 12.65 8.41 -17.76
C GLU A 254 12.61 8.15 -16.25
N GLY A 255 12.04 9.07 -15.48
CA GLY A 255 11.83 8.91 -14.04
C GLY A 255 10.96 7.68 -13.71
N GLN A 256 9.90 7.42 -14.47
CA GLN A 256 9.06 6.23 -14.32
C GLN A 256 9.80 4.94 -14.65
N GLN A 257 10.56 4.91 -15.74
CA GLN A 257 11.37 3.75 -16.14
C GLN A 257 12.40 3.38 -15.07
N GLN A 258 12.91 4.37 -14.34
CA GLN A 258 13.84 4.16 -13.24
C GLN A 258 13.12 3.78 -11.92
N PHE A 259 11.98 4.39 -11.64
CA PHE A 259 11.24 4.22 -10.39
C PHE A 259 10.63 2.82 -10.27
N TYR A 260 9.83 2.40 -11.25
CA TYR A 260 9.02 1.19 -11.10
C TYR A 260 9.82 -0.10 -10.89
N PRO A 261 10.91 -0.37 -11.62
CA PRO A 261 11.71 -1.56 -11.36
C PRO A 261 12.32 -1.59 -9.95
N LYS A 262 12.83 -0.45 -9.48
CA LYS A 262 13.43 -0.32 -8.13
C LYS A 262 12.36 -0.48 -7.05
N TRP A 263 11.22 0.17 -7.23
CA TRP A 263 10.09 0.07 -6.32
C TRP A 263 9.57 -1.37 -6.19
N PHE A 264 9.26 -2.02 -7.31
CA PHE A 264 8.73 -3.37 -7.28
C PHE A 264 9.73 -4.40 -6.75
N ALA A 265 11.02 -4.24 -7.03
CA ALA A 265 12.07 -5.08 -6.45
C ALA A 265 12.13 -4.93 -4.92
N TRP A 266 12.05 -3.70 -4.41
CA TRP A 266 12.00 -3.43 -2.97
C TRP A 266 10.70 -3.93 -2.33
N GLN A 267 9.55 -3.65 -2.93
CA GLN A 267 8.26 -4.09 -2.44
C GLN A 267 8.13 -5.61 -2.38
N LYS A 268 8.68 -6.32 -3.38
CA LYS A 268 8.71 -7.80 -3.40
C LYS A 268 9.36 -8.37 -2.13
N LYS A 269 10.45 -7.77 -1.66
CA LYS A 269 11.14 -8.18 -0.43
C LYS A 269 10.29 -7.93 0.83
N ARG A 270 9.42 -6.93 0.83
CA ARG A 270 8.57 -6.55 1.97
C ARG A 270 7.27 -7.34 2.09
N ARG A 271 6.80 -8.01 1.03
CA ARG A 271 5.53 -8.73 1.02
C ARG A 271 5.33 -9.68 2.22
N PRO A 272 6.32 -10.50 2.65
CA PRO A 272 6.17 -11.32 3.84
C PRO A 272 5.93 -10.51 5.11
N ALA A 273 6.58 -9.36 5.25
CA ALA A 273 6.41 -8.45 6.37
C ALA A 273 5.00 -7.81 6.39
N LEU A 274 4.48 -7.40 5.23
CA LEU A 274 3.12 -6.86 5.12
C LEU A 274 2.05 -7.91 5.50
N ARG A 275 2.22 -9.16 5.05
CA ARG A 275 1.33 -10.27 5.46
C ARG A 275 1.42 -10.54 6.96
N ARG A 276 2.63 -10.49 7.53
CA ARG A 276 2.82 -10.62 8.98
C ARG A 276 2.15 -9.47 9.72
N LEU A 277 2.27 -8.24 9.23
CA LEU A 277 1.61 -7.07 9.81
C LEU A 277 0.09 -7.24 9.81
N ALA A 278 -0.52 -7.65 8.69
CA ALA A 278 -1.95 -7.91 8.61
C ALA A 278 -2.41 -8.94 9.66
N ARG A 279 -1.65 -10.04 9.84
CA ARG A 279 -1.91 -11.03 10.92
C ARG A 279 -1.78 -10.43 12.31
N LEU A 280 -0.78 -9.58 12.55
CA LEU A 280 -0.62 -8.90 13.84
C LEU A 280 -1.80 -7.96 14.12
N CYS A 281 -2.29 -7.25 13.09
CA CYS A 281 -3.51 -6.45 13.21
C CYS A 281 -4.72 -7.30 13.59
N ARG A 282 -4.87 -8.50 12.99
CA ARG A 282 -5.93 -9.45 13.38
C ARG A 282 -5.82 -9.85 14.85
N TYR A 283 -4.65 -10.28 15.30
CA TYR A 283 -4.44 -10.64 16.72
C TYR A 283 -4.70 -9.46 17.67
N ALA A 284 -4.30 -8.25 17.28
CA ALA A 284 -4.59 -7.07 18.07
C ALA A 284 -6.11 -6.82 18.18
N MET A 285 -6.86 -6.99 17.08
CA MET A 285 -8.32 -6.87 17.08
C MET A 285 -9.03 -7.94 17.91
N GLU A 286 -8.50 -9.15 17.93
CA GLU A 286 -9.06 -10.29 18.70
C GLU A 286 -8.84 -10.13 20.20
N ARG A 287 -7.76 -9.46 20.64
CA ARG A 287 -7.33 -9.35 22.04
C ARG A 287 -7.54 -7.97 22.68
N ALA A 288 -7.88 -6.97 21.88
CA ALA A 288 -8.16 -5.64 22.40
C ALA A 288 -9.48 -5.62 23.17
#